data_72af475a5f3aeb20fd505a260bb42dfc
#
_entry.id   72af475a5f3aeb20fd505a260bb42dfc
#
_cell.length_a   1.000
_cell.length_b   1.000
_cell.length_c   1.000
_cell.angle_alpha   90.00
_cell.angle_beta   90.00
_cell.angle_gamma   90.00
#
_symmetry.space_group_name_H-M   'P 1'
#
loop_
_entity.id
_entity.type
_entity.pdbx_description
1 polymer ?
#
loop_
_entity_poly.entity_id
_entity_poly.type
_entity_poly.pdbx_seq_one_letter_code
_entity_poly.pdbx_strand_id
1 'polypeptide(L)'
;MNVCADLPGAIRVGIRGGGGWIACGELVPAAGVGIFSNDATRPSARGRGAQTALIQARLRTAATLGLVCLMAEVAPGGTSERNYLRCGFTIAYRRAHYARTLE
;
A
#
# COMPACT_ATOMS: atom_id res chain seq x y z
N MET A 1 -13.35 -7.34 2.77
CA MET A 1 -11.90 -7.06 2.95
C MET A 1 -11.45 -7.61 4.30
N ASN A 2 -10.36 -8.32 4.31
CA ASN A 2 -9.82 -8.96 5.50
C ASN A 2 -8.54 -8.27 5.95
N VAL A 3 -8.37 -8.19 7.27
CA VAL A 3 -7.15 -7.63 7.88
C VAL A 3 -6.53 -8.73 8.72
N CYS A 4 -5.23 -8.96 8.56
CA CYS A 4 -4.50 -9.88 9.40
C CYS A 4 -3.11 -9.33 9.75
N ALA A 5 -2.65 -9.62 10.96
CA ALA A 5 -1.31 -9.30 11.41
C ALA A 5 -0.46 -10.56 11.27
N ASP A 6 0.57 -10.50 10.44
CA ASP A 6 1.33 -11.68 10.03
C ASP A 6 2.71 -11.73 10.70
N LEU A 7 3.34 -10.58 10.84
CA LEU A 7 4.63 -10.44 11.51
C LEU A 7 4.52 -9.38 12.59
N PRO A 8 5.36 -9.42 13.63
CA PRO A 8 5.37 -8.34 14.61
C PRO A 8 5.52 -6.99 13.93
N GLY A 9 4.55 -6.12 14.11
CA GLY A 9 4.57 -4.77 13.56
C GLY A 9 4.06 -4.63 12.13
N ALA A 10 3.78 -5.71 11.42
CA ALA A 10 3.25 -5.62 10.04
C ALA A 10 1.77 -6.02 10.02
N ILE A 11 0.95 -5.21 9.35
CA ILE A 11 -0.48 -5.46 9.19
C ILE A 11 -0.75 -5.65 7.71
N ARG A 12 -1.30 -6.80 7.34
CA ARG A 12 -1.70 -7.07 5.96
C ARG A 12 -3.18 -6.87 5.79
N VAL A 13 -3.54 -6.22 4.69
CA VAL A 13 -4.92 -6.01 4.29
C VAL A 13 -5.09 -6.60 2.91
N GLY A 14 -6.14 -7.37 2.71
CA GLY A 14 -6.35 -8.01 1.42
C GLY A 14 -7.81 -8.05 1.00
N ILE A 15 -8.02 -8.28 -0.27
CA ILE A 15 -9.34 -8.48 -0.86
C ILE A 15 -9.39 -9.90 -1.40
N ARG A 16 -10.39 -10.66 -0.98
CA ARG A 16 -10.61 -12.02 -1.48
C ARG A 16 -11.63 -12.03 -2.61
N GLY A 17 -11.35 -12.85 -3.59
CA GLY A 17 -12.30 -13.21 -4.63
C GLY A 17 -12.58 -14.70 -4.60
N GLY A 18 -13.32 -15.22 -5.59
CA GLY A 18 -13.71 -16.63 -5.65
C GLY A 18 -12.56 -17.62 -5.73
N GLY A 19 -11.39 -17.22 -6.22
CA GLY A 19 -10.21 -18.06 -6.37
C GLY A 19 -9.08 -17.76 -5.40
N GLY A 20 -9.34 -17.01 -4.32
CA GLY A 20 -8.34 -16.65 -3.33
C GLY A 20 -8.10 -15.13 -3.28
N TRP A 21 -6.93 -14.72 -2.88
CA TRP A 21 -6.59 -13.31 -2.78
C TRP A 21 -6.44 -12.66 -4.15
N ILE A 22 -7.08 -11.52 -4.37
CA ILE A 22 -7.00 -10.76 -5.62
C ILE A 22 -6.14 -9.52 -5.49
N ALA A 23 -5.99 -8.99 -4.29
CA ALA A 23 -5.14 -7.84 -4.01
C ALA A 23 -4.73 -7.84 -2.55
N CYS A 24 -3.58 -7.26 -2.26
CA CYS A 24 -3.10 -7.10 -0.88
C CYS A 24 -2.17 -5.90 -0.76
N GLY A 25 -1.98 -5.47 0.48
CA GLY A 25 -1.04 -4.40 0.84
C GLY A 25 -0.70 -4.49 2.32
N GLU A 26 0.39 -3.87 2.71
CA GLU A 26 0.83 -3.86 4.10
C GLU A 26 0.85 -2.46 4.68
N LEU A 27 0.65 -2.39 5.98
CA LEU A 27 0.89 -1.21 6.81
C LEU A 27 1.87 -1.61 7.90
N VAL A 28 3.01 -0.95 7.96
CA VAL A 28 4.03 -1.22 8.96
C VAL A 28 4.13 -0.02 9.90
N PRO A 29 3.58 -0.10 11.13
CA PRO A 29 3.72 0.97 12.09
C PRO A 29 5.12 0.95 12.73
N ALA A 30 5.73 2.12 12.86
CA ALA A 30 7.01 2.26 13.53
C ALA A 30 7.16 3.68 14.07
N ALA A 31 7.31 3.83 15.39
CA ALA A 31 7.56 5.11 16.05
C ALA A 31 6.54 6.22 15.65
N GLY A 32 5.27 5.88 15.58
CA GLY A 32 4.21 6.84 15.23
C GLY A 32 4.04 7.09 13.74
N VAL A 33 4.87 6.47 12.91
CA VAL A 33 4.81 6.56 11.45
C VAL A 33 4.28 5.24 10.90
N GLY A 34 3.43 5.31 9.88
CA GLY A 34 2.96 4.13 9.17
C GLY A 34 3.54 4.10 7.77
N ILE A 35 4.10 2.96 7.38
CA ILE A 35 4.66 2.76 6.05
C ILE A 35 3.77 1.80 5.28
N PHE A 36 3.24 2.28 4.15
CA PHE A 36 2.44 1.49 3.22
C PHE A 36 3.39 0.80 2.24
N SER A 37 3.31 -0.50 2.14
CA SER A 37 4.24 -1.27 1.31
C SER A 37 3.61 -2.53 0.75
N ASN A 38 4.32 -3.14 -0.19
CA ASN A 38 3.99 -4.43 -0.78
C ASN A 38 2.58 -4.51 -1.36
N ASP A 39 2.14 -3.44 -2.02
CA ASP A 39 0.86 -3.43 -2.72
C ASP A 39 0.94 -4.31 -3.96
N ALA A 40 -0.01 -5.22 -4.09
CA ALA A 40 -0.10 -6.09 -5.25
C ALA A 40 -1.56 -6.35 -5.61
N THR A 41 -1.86 -6.38 -6.90
CA THR A 41 -3.18 -6.70 -7.44
C THR A 41 -3.00 -7.68 -8.58
N ARG A 42 -3.77 -8.76 -8.59
CA ARG A 42 -3.75 -9.69 -9.72
C ARG A 42 -4.06 -8.93 -11.01
N PRO A 43 -3.35 -9.26 -12.12
CA PRO A 43 -3.60 -8.56 -13.39
C PRO A 43 -5.07 -8.55 -13.83
N SER A 44 -5.79 -9.64 -13.61
CA SER A 44 -7.21 -9.75 -13.98
C SER A 44 -8.13 -8.86 -13.14
N ALA A 45 -7.67 -8.38 -12.00
CA ALA A 45 -8.46 -7.54 -11.10
C ALA A 45 -8.05 -6.06 -11.13
N ARG A 46 -7.07 -5.70 -11.94
CA ARG A 46 -6.61 -4.32 -12.06
C ARG A 46 -7.66 -3.44 -12.72
N GLY A 47 -7.63 -2.14 -12.40
CA GLY A 47 -8.56 -1.17 -12.95
C GLY A 47 -9.94 -1.17 -12.31
N ARG A 48 -10.11 -1.86 -11.18
CA ARG A 48 -11.40 -1.98 -10.48
C ARG A 48 -11.42 -1.36 -9.10
N GLY A 49 -10.46 -0.49 -8.80
CA GLY A 49 -10.40 0.21 -7.52
C GLY A 49 -9.87 -0.61 -6.35
N ALA A 50 -9.28 -1.77 -6.60
CA ALA A 50 -8.77 -2.63 -5.53
C ALA A 50 -7.69 -1.95 -4.68
N GLN A 51 -6.70 -1.34 -5.31
CA GLN A 51 -5.64 -0.64 -4.58
C GLN A 51 -6.20 0.53 -3.77
N THR A 52 -7.10 1.32 -4.34
CA THR A 52 -7.73 2.43 -3.63
C THR A 52 -8.46 1.94 -2.39
N ALA A 53 -9.21 0.84 -2.49
CA ALA A 53 -9.88 0.25 -1.35
C ALA A 53 -8.89 -0.21 -0.27
N LEU A 54 -7.75 -0.80 -0.67
CA LEU A 54 -6.71 -1.22 0.26
C LEU A 54 -6.04 -0.03 0.95
N ILE A 55 -5.79 1.05 0.22
CA ILE A 55 -5.25 2.29 0.80
C ILE A 55 -6.21 2.84 1.84
N GLN A 56 -7.50 2.94 1.51
CA GLN A 56 -8.51 3.45 2.43
C GLN A 56 -8.65 2.59 3.68
N ALA A 57 -8.59 1.27 3.55
CA ALA A 57 -8.64 0.37 4.69
C ALA A 57 -7.45 0.58 5.63
N ARG A 58 -6.25 0.74 5.06
CA ARG A 58 -5.05 0.99 5.86
C ARG A 58 -5.07 2.37 6.50
N LEU A 59 -5.67 3.37 5.85
CA LEU A 59 -5.86 4.68 6.46
C LEU A 59 -6.75 4.58 7.72
N ARG A 60 -7.82 3.82 7.66
CA ARG A 60 -8.68 3.60 8.83
C ARG A 60 -7.94 2.89 9.96
N THR A 61 -7.17 1.87 9.61
CA THR A 61 -6.37 1.15 10.61
C THR A 61 -5.31 2.06 11.23
N ALA A 62 -4.64 2.86 10.41
CA ALA A 62 -3.64 3.83 10.90
C ALA A 62 -4.25 4.84 11.87
N ALA A 63 -5.44 5.34 11.56
CA ALA A 63 -6.16 6.26 12.45
C ALA A 63 -6.47 5.59 13.80
N THR A 64 -6.93 4.35 13.78
CA THR A 64 -7.20 3.58 15.00
C THR A 64 -5.94 3.39 15.84
N LEU A 65 -4.78 3.22 15.19
CA LEU A 65 -3.50 3.05 15.87
C LEU A 65 -2.89 4.38 16.33
N GLY A 66 -3.49 5.51 15.99
CA GLY A 66 -2.97 6.82 16.36
C GLY A 66 -1.72 7.24 15.60
N LEU A 67 -1.49 6.70 14.40
CA LEU A 67 -0.34 7.08 13.60
C LEU A 67 -0.53 8.50 13.06
N VAL A 68 0.51 9.32 13.17
CA VAL A 68 0.44 10.75 12.82
C VAL A 68 1.05 11.09 11.47
N CYS A 69 1.84 10.19 10.92
CA CYS A 69 2.48 10.38 9.61
C CYS A 69 2.43 9.07 8.83
N LEU A 70 2.03 9.15 7.58
CA LEU A 70 1.92 7.97 6.72
C LEU A 70 2.78 8.19 5.48
N MET A 71 3.50 7.16 5.08
CA MET A 71 4.41 7.20 3.95
C MET A 71 4.19 6.03 3.02
N ALA A 72 4.41 6.27 1.73
CA ALA A 72 4.40 5.23 0.72
C ALA A 72 5.48 5.57 -0.32
N GLU A 73 6.15 4.54 -0.85
CA GLU A 73 7.07 4.71 -1.96
C GLU A 73 6.49 4.02 -3.17
N VAL A 74 6.34 4.75 -4.27
CA VAL A 74 5.74 4.24 -5.49
C VAL A 74 6.51 4.73 -6.72
N ALA A 75 6.39 4.02 -7.82
CA ALA A 75 6.99 4.43 -9.08
C ALA A 75 6.35 5.74 -9.57
N PRO A 76 7.16 6.73 -9.98
CA PRO A 76 6.61 8.00 -10.49
C PRO A 76 5.79 7.80 -11.75
N GLY A 77 4.66 8.53 -11.84
CA GLY A 77 3.82 8.55 -13.03
C GLY A 77 2.95 7.31 -13.24
N GLY A 78 3.01 6.35 -12.35
CA GLY A 78 2.25 5.11 -12.48
C GLY A 78 0.86 5.17 -11.87
N THR A 79 0.13 4.07 -12.00
CA THR A 79 -1.22 3.93 -11.45
C THR A 79 -1.20 4.02 -9.92
N SER A 80 -0.21 3.42 -9.28
CA SER A 80 -0.08 3.48 -7.80
C SER A 80 0.07 4.91 -7.33
N GLU A 81 0.93 5.71 -7.95
CA GLU A 81 1.08 7.12 -7.59
C GLU A 81 -0.26 7.84 -7.68
N ARG A 82 -0.99 7.67 -8.77
CA ARG A 82 -2.30 8.31 -8.94
C ARG A 82 -3.28 7.89 -7.84
N ASN A 83 -3.29 6.61 -7.48
CA ASN A 83 -4.19 6.12 -6.44
C ASN A 83 -3.85 6.70 -5.06
N TYR A 84 -2.57 6.79 -4.72
CA TYR A 84 -2.17 7.40 -3.44
C TYR A 84 -2.50 8.88 -3.41
N LEU A 85 -2.22 9.62 -4.50
CA LEU A 85 -2.58 11.04 -4.57
C LEU A 85 -4.09 11.25 -4.42
N ARG A 86 -4.89 10.38 -5.05
CA ARG A 86 -6.35 10.46 -4.95
C ARG A 86 -6.85 10.21 -3.53
N CYS A 87 -6.10 9.44 -2.74
CA CYS A 87 -6.43 9.17 -1.34
C CYS A 87 -5.85 10.20 -0.38
N GLY A 88 -5.32 11.31 -0.87
CA GLY A 88 -4.88 12.41 -0.03
C GLY A 88 -3.39 12.45 0.27
N PHE A 89 -2.60 11.52 -0.26
CA PHE A 89 -1.15 11.60 -0.13
C PHE A 89 -0.62 12.71 -1.02
N THR A 90 0.50 13.32 -0.60
CA THR A 90 1.20 14.32 -1.40
C THR A 90 2.61 13.84 -1.67
N ILE A 91 3.17 14.28 -2.79
CA ILE A 91 4.55 13.93 -3.12
C ILE A 91 5.49 14.72 -2.24
N ALA A 92 6.21 14.03 -1.35
CA ALA A 92 7.18 14.66 -0.45
C ALA A 92 8.52 14.87 -1.16
N TYR A 93 8.97 13.87 -1.92
CA TYR A 93 10.20 13.97 -2.70
C TYR A 93 10.24 12.82 -3.71
N ARG A 94 11.16 12.94 -4.67
CA ARG A 94 11.42 11.89 -5.66
C ARG A 94 12.85 11.39 -5.48
N ARG A 95 13.03 10.07 -5.66
CA ARG A 95 14.34 9.43 -5.60
C ARG A 95 14.67 8.81 -6.94
N ALA A 96 15.97 8.90 -7.32
CA ALA A 96 16.47 8.16 -8.47
C ALA A 96 16.92 6.77 -7.99
N HIS A 97 16.59 5.76 -8.76
CA HIS A 97 17.05 4.40 -8.54
C HIS A 97 17.97 4.01 -9.69
N TYR A 98 19.14 3.48 -9.34
CA TYR A 98 20.10 3.06 -10.33
C TYR A 98 20.29 1.55 -10.25
N ALA A 99 20.32 0.93 -11.39
CA ALA A 99 20.54 -0.51 -11.48
C ALA A 99 21.58 -0.81 -12.54
N ARG A 100 22.34 -1.87 -12.31
CA ARG A 100 23.32 -2.34 -13.27
C ARG A 100 23.22 -3.85 -13.37
N THR A 101 23.10 -4.35 -14.58
CA THR A 101 23.11 -5.79 -14.84
C THR A 101 24.55 -6.26 -14.97
N LEU A 102 24.87 -7.32 -14.24
CA LEU A 102 26.15 -7.98 -14.32
C LEU A 102 26.00 -9.24 -15.16
N GLU A 103 26.86 -9.40 -16.16
CA GLU A 103 26.83 -10.55 -17.06
C GLU A 103 27.98 -11.51 -16.77
#